data_4d0240e4a012acfe4ad2a48951be6e9d
#
_entry.id   4d0240e4a012acfe4ad2a48951be6e9d
#
_cell.length_a   1.000
_cell.length_b   1.000
_cell.length_c   1.000
_cell.angle_alpha   90.00
_cell.angle_beta   90.00
_cell.angle_gamma   90.00
#
_symmetry.space_group_name_H-M   'P 1'
#
loop_
_entity.id
_entity.type
_entity.pdbx_description
1 polymer ?
#
loop_
_entity_poly.entity_id
_entity_poly.type
_entity_poly.pdbx_seq_one_letter_code
_entity_poly.pdbx_strand_id
1 'polypeptide(L)'
;YTIMLNLNRTWIEKQGDFFVESPIILLAAIIWYLKIYKNGIYCTFPHAVELLNKPYSDLFTILTSYPELENYLSPFMDAWKGNAQDQLQGQIASAKIPLTRMISPQLYWVMTGNDFSLDINNPKEPKLLCVGNNPDRQNIYSAALGLYNSRIVKLINKKKQLKCAVIIDELPTIYFRGLDNLIATARSNKVGVLLGFQDFSQLTRDYGEKESKVIQNTVGNIFSGQVVGETAKTLSERFGKVLQQRQSVSINRQDVSTSINTQLDSLIPASKIANLSQGTFVGAVADNFDERIEQKIFHAEIVVDHTKISAEEKAYQKIPVINDFKDRNGNDIMMQQIQRNYDQIKADAQAIINEEMRRIKNDPELRKRLGLEDEKGKKPDKS
;
A
#
# COMPACT_ATOMS: atom_id res chain seq x y z
N TYR A 1 -1.77 -9.69 0.96
CA TYR A 1 -2.28 -8.78 1.99
C TYR A 1 -2.50 -7.37 1.46
N THR A 2 -1.46 -6.65 1.06
CA THR A 2 -1.53 -5.22 0.74
C THR A 2 -2.60 -4.88 -0.30
N ILE A 3 -2.71 -5.65 -1.38
CA ILE A 3 -3.75 -5.44 -2.41
C ILE A 3 -5.14 -5.55 -1.79
N MET A 4 -5.40 -6.63 -1.08
CA MET A 4 -6.71 -6.91 -0.49
C MET A 4 -7.12 -5.86 0.55
N LEU A 5 -6.18 -5.43 1.41
CA LEU A 5 -6.43 -4.39 2.40
C LEU A 5 -6.68 -3.00 1.77
N ASN A 6 -6.02 -2.67 0.65
CA ASN A 6 -6.32 -1.43 -0.08
C ASN A 6 -7.67 -1.46 -0.80
N LEU A 7 -8.09 -2.63 -1.29
CA LEU A 7 -9.41 -2.80 -1.92
C LEU A 7 -10.55 -2.80 -0.90
N ASN A 8 -10.27 -3.21 0.33
CA ASN A 8 -11.24 -3.20 1.42
C ASN A 8 -10.56 -2.80 2.73
N ARG A 9 -10.50 -1.51 3.00
CA ARG A 9 -9.82 -0.94 4.17
C ARG A 9 -10.41 -1.35 5.52
N THR A 10 -11.68 -1.75 5.56
CA THR A 10 -12.29 -2.28 6.79
C THR A 10 -11.62 -3.57 7.28
N TRP A 11 -10.90 -4.26 6.40
CA TRP A 11 -10.15 -5.47 6.73
C TRP A 11 -8.86 -5.19 7.52
N ILE A 12 -8.39 -3.94 7.53
CA ILE A 12 -7.20 -3.54 8.31
C ILE A 12 -7.42 -3.81 9.81
N GLU A 13 -8.61 -3.52 10.30
CA GLU A 13 -8.98 -3.75 11.71
C GLU A 13 -9.41 -5.20 12.00
N LYS A 14 -9.73 -5.97 10.96
CA LYS A 14 -10.21 -7.36 11.05
C LYS A 14 -9.15 -8.39 10.67
N GLN A 15 -7.87 -8.03 10.74
CA GLN A 15 -6.80 -8.99 10.49
C GLN A 15 -6.87 -10.15 11.50
N GLY A 16 -6.76 -11.39 11.00
CA GLY A 16 -6.98 -12.61 11.79
C GLY A 16 -8.41 -13.16 11.71
N ASP A 17 -9.37 -12.42 11.16
CA ASP A 17 -10.71 -12.94 10.87
C ASP A 17 -10.66 -13.93 9.70
N PHE A 18 -11.39 -15.02 9.81
CA PHE A 18 -11.40 -16.09 8.81
C PHE A 18 -11.82 -15.59 7.41
N PHE A 19 -12.81 -14.70 7.32
CA PHE A 19 -13.28 -14.15 6.04
C PHE A 19 -12.32 -13.11 5.44
N VAL A 20 -11.36 -12.63 6.19
CA VAL A 20 -10.27 -11.78 5.70
C VAL A 20 -9.07 -12.63 5.27
N GLU A 21 -8.71 -13.61 6.08
CA GLU A 21 -7.50 -14.43 5.85
C GLU A 21 -7.70 -15.44 4.72
N SER A 22 -8.87 -16.10 4.62
CA SER A 22 -9.08 -17.13 3.62
C SER A 22 -8.98 -16.63 2.16
N PRO A 23 -9.56 -15.48 1.75
CA PRO A 23 -9.33 -14.92 0.43
C PRO A 23 -7.85 -14.63 0.12
N ILE A 24 -7.12 -14.16 1.12
CA ILE A 24 -5.69 -13.85 0.98
C ILE A 24 -4.87 -15.12 0.79
N ILE A 25 -5.17 -16.17 1.54
CA ILE A 25 -4.51 -17.47 1.42
C ILE A 25 -4.79 -18.10 0.06
N LEU A 26 -6.03 -18.04 -0.43
CA LEU A 26 -6.38 -18.57 -1.76
C LEU A 26 -5.61 -17.83 -2.88
N LEU A 27 -5.57 -16.50 -2.82
CA LEU A 27 -4.81 -15.71 -3.79
C LEU A 27 -3.31 -16.03 -3.71
N ALA A 28 -2.78 -16.24 -2.51
CA ALA A 28 -1.38 -16.64 -2.30
C ALA A 28 -1.10 -18.02 -2.91
N ALA A 29 -2.01 -18.99 -2.75
CA ALA A 29 -1.91 -20.31 -3.37
C ALA A 29 -1.86 -20.22 -4.91
N ILE A 30 -2.72 -19.41 -5.51
CA ILE A 30 -2.73 -19.21 -6.96
C ILE A 30 -1.42 -18.54 -7.44
N ILE A 31 -0.93 -17.52 -6.74
CA ILE A 31 0.35 -16.89 -7.10
C ILE A 31 1.52 -17.87 -6.94
N TRP A 32 1.51 -18.70 -5.90
CA TRP A 32 2.54 -19.73 -5.70
C TRP A 32 2.49 -20.80 -6.80
N TYR A 33 1.30 -21.23 -7.19
CA TYR A 33 1.10 -22.10 -8.35
C TYR A 33 1.70 -21.51 -9.62
N LEU A 34 1.35 -20.27 -9.95
CA LEU A 34 1.87 -19.58 -11.13
C LEU A 34 3.40 -19.41 -11.09
N LYS A 35 3.99 -19.27 -9.91
CA LYS A 35 5.44 -19.21 -9.73
C LYS A 35 6.12 -20.53 -10.08
N ILE A 36 5.49 -21.66 -9.77
CA ILE A 36 6.00 -23.00 -10.07
C ILE A 36 5.72 -23.37 -11.54
N TYR A 37 4.55 -23.04 -12.04
CA TYR A 37 4.13 -23.38 -13.38
C TYR A 37 5.03 -22.74 -14.43
N LYS A 38 5.63 -23.56 -15.30
CA LYS A 38 6.55 -23.13 -16.38
C LYS A 38 7.58 -22.08 -15.96
N ASN A 39 8.21 -22.26 -14.79
CA ASN A 39 9.22 -21.36 -14.25
C ASN A 39 8.72 -19.91 -14.04
N GLY A 40 7.41 -19.74 -13.84
CA GLY A 40 6.83 -18.46 -13.46
C GLY A 40 6.58 -17.46 -14.58
N ILE A 41 6.59 -17.89 -15.85
CA ILE A 41 6.37 -16.98 -17.01
C ILE A 41 5.00 -16.27 -16.94
N TYR A 42 4.01 -16.89 -16.29
CA TYR A 42 2.67 -16.34 -16.08
C TYR A 42 2.48 -15.80 -14.65
N CYS A 43 3.55 -15.70 -13.87
CA CYS A 43 3.44 -15.24 -12.47
C CYS A 43 3.27 -13.71 -12.39
N THR A 44 2.15 -13.22 -12.90
CA THR A 44 1.73 -11.84 -12.78
C THR A 44 0.40 -11.75 -12.04
N PHE A 45 0.11 -10.58 -11.48
CA PHE A 45 -1.14 -10.37 -10.76
C PHE A 45 -2.38 -10.53 -11.66
N PRO A 46 -2.42 -10.01 -12.91
CA PRO A 46 -3.53 -10.25 -13.82
C PRO A 46 -3.81 -11.72 -14.10
N HIS A 47 -2.77 -12.54 -14.33
CA HIS A 47 -2.97 -13.97 -14.52
C HIS A 47 -3.55 -14.66 -13.28
N ALA A 48 -3.12 -14.24 -12.07
CA ALA A 48 -3.68 -14.77 -10.83
C ALA A 48 -5.18 -14.42 -10.67
N VAL A 49 -5.57 -13.19 -11.02
CA VAL A 49 -6.98 -12.75 -11.01
C VAL A 49 -7.81 -13.52 -12.04
N GLU A 50 -7.29 -13.70 -13.24
CA GLU A 50 -8.00 -14.45 -14.29
C GLU A 50 -8.16 -15.93 -13.94
N LEU A 51 -7.17 -16.57 -13.31
CA LEU A 51 -7.29 -17.94 -12.81
C LEU A 51 -8.32 -18.03 -11.68
N LEU A 52 -8.33 -17.10 -10.74
CA LEU A 52 -9.33 -17.05 -9.67
C LEU A 52 -10.77 -16.94 -10.23
N ASN A 53 -10.95 -16.32 -11.40
CA ASN A 53 -12.25 -16.17 -12.05
C ASN A 53 -12.70 -17.41 -12.84
N LYS A 54 -11.85 -18.42 -13.01
CA LYS A 54 -12.23 -19.69 -13.66
C LYS A 54 -13.19 -20.49 -12.76
N PRO A 55 -13.87 -21.52 -13.31
CA PRO A 55 -14.69 -22.43 -12.52
C PRO A 55 -13.85 -23.00 -11.35
N TYR A 56 -14.40 -22.91 -10.15
CA TYR A 56 -13.67 -23.33 -8.95
C TYR A 56 -13.37 -24.84 -8.95
N SER A 57 -14.21 -25.68 -9.62
CA SER A 57 -13.94 -27.08 -9.83
C SER A 57 -12.60 -27.33 -10.52
N ASP A 58 -12.37 -26.63 -11.62
CA ASP A 58 -11.14 -26.76 -12.39
C ASP A 58 -9.95 -26.20 -11.62
N LEU A 59 -10.14 -25.02 -11.02
CA LEU A 59 -9.10 -24.35 -10.23
C LEU A 59 -8.63 -25.21 -9.06
N PHE A 60 -9.54 -25.72 -8.23
CA PHE A 60 -9.17 -26.55 -7.09
C PHE A 60 -8.58 -27.91 -7.51
N THR A 61 -9.08 -28.52 -8.57
CA THR A 61 -8.51 -29.76 -9.14
C THR A 61 -7.05 -29.54 -9.53
N ILE A 62 -6.73 -28.42 -10.18
CA ILE A 62 -5.37 -28.07 -10.57
C ILE A 62 -4.52 -27.77 -9.34
N LEU A 63 -4.96 -26.91 -8.45
CA LEU A 63 -4.18 -26.51 -7.29
C LEU A 63 -3.86 -27.71 -6.38
N THR A 64 -4.82 -28.63 -6.15
CA THR A 64 -4.62 -29.84 -5.36
C THR A 64 -3.71 -30.87 -6.03
N SER A 65 -3.46 -30.74 -7.34
CA SER A 65 -2.50 -31.59 -8.04
C SER A 65 -1.03 -31.29 -7.68
N TYR A 66 -0.77 -30.18 -6.99
CA TYR A 66 0.56 -29.75 -6.56
C TYR A 66 0.71 -29.92 -5.04
N PRO A 67 1.54 -30.87 -4.55
CA PRO A 67 1.71 -31.14 -3.11
C PRO A 67 2.20 -29.90 -2.33
N GLU A 68 2.99 -29.03 -2.96
CA GLU A 68 3.54 -27.84 -2.34
C GLU A 68 2.46 -26.82 -1.93
N LEU A 69 1.24 -26.95 -2.47
CA LEU A 69 0.10 -26.07 -2.17
C LEU A 69 -0.82 -26.62 -1.07
N GLU A 70 -0.60 -27.84 -0.60
CA GLU A 70 -1.50 -28.54 0.33
C GLU A 70 -1.80 -27.69 1.58
N ASN A 71 -0.77 -27.09 2.19
CA ASN A 71 -0.94 -26.25 3.38
C ASN A 71 -1.76 -25.00 3.13
N TYR A 72 -1.69 -24.40 1.92
CA TYR A 72 -2.49 -23.23 1.56
C TYR A 72 -3.95 -23.60 1.26
N LEU A 73 -4.18 -24.83 0.79
CA LEU A 73 -5.51 -25.30 0.42
C LEU A 73 -6.26 -25.94 1.58
N SER A 74 -5.56 -26.37 2.64
CA SER A 74 -6.15 -27.03 3.80
C SER A 74 -7.41 -26.34 4.33
N PRO A 75 -7.51 -25.01 4.48
CA PRO A 75 -8.72 -24.35 4.98
C PRO A 75 -9.94 -24.49 4.07
N PHE A 76 -9.74 -24.91 2.83
CA PHE A 76 -10.80 -25.03 1.82
C PHE A 76 -11.17 -26.49 1.53
N MET A 77 -10.33 -27.44 1.95
CA MET A 77 -10.45 -28.84 1.53
C MET A 77 -11.70 -29.52 2.09
N ASP A 78 -12.08 -29.20 3.33
CA ASP A 78 -13.27 -29.78 3.96
C ASP A 78 -14.55 -29.30 3.24
N ALA A 79 -14.59 -28.03 2.87
CA ALA A 79 -15.68 -27.46 2.10
C ALA A 79 -15.68 -27.93 0.63
N TRP A 80 -14.49 -28.18 0.05
CA TRP A 80 -14.32 -28.69 -1.33
C TRP A 80 -14.74 -30.15 -1.46
N LYS A 81 -14.30 -31.03 -0.53
CA LYS A 81 -14.58 -32.48 -0.54
C LYS A 81 -15.90 -32.84 0.11
N GLY A 82 -16.44 -31.98 0.97
CA GLY A 82 -17.71 -32.17 1.67
C GLY A 82 -18.87 -31.48 0.97
N ASN A 83 -20.08 -31.64 1.52
CA ASN A 83 -21.30 -31.01 0.98
C ASN A 83 -21.44 -29.52 1.35
N ALA A 84 -20.37 -28.83 1.75
CA ALA A 84 -20.38 -27.42 2.17
C ALA A 84 -20.00 -26.45 1.03
N GLN A 85 -20.51 -26.71 -0.17
CA GLN A 85 -20.19 -25.91 -1.37
C GLN A 85 -20.57 -24.42 -1.22
N ASP A 86 -21.64 -24.11 -0.49
CA ASP A 86 -22.08 -22.73 -0.25
C ASP A 86 -21.03 -21.95 0.57
N GLN A 87 -20.41 -22.60 1.55
CA GLN A 87 -19.33 -22.00 2.32
C GLN A 87 -18.10 -21.72 1.44
N LEU A 88 -17.70 -22.67 0.60
CA LEU A 88 -16.59 -22.49 -0.34
C LEU A 88 -16.85 -21.36 -1.33
N GLN A 89 -18.08 -21.30 -1.86
CA GLN A 89 -18.49 -20.21 -2.76
C GLN A 89 -18.43 -18.85 -2.05
N GLY A 90 -18.86 -18.76 -0.79
CA GLY A 90 -18.75 -17.54 0.02
C GLY A 90 -17.30 -17.07 0.21
N GLN A 91 -16.38 -18.00 0.49
CA GLN A 91 -14.95 -17.70 0.62
C GLN A 91 -14.35 -17.21 -0.70
N ILE A 92 -14.65 -17.90 -1.81
CA ILE A 92 -14.17 -17.51 -3.14
C ILE A 92 -14.77 -16.16 -3.56
N ALA A 93 -16.05 -15.91 -3.30
CA ALA A 93 -16.72 -14.64 -3.59
C ALA A 93 -16.07 -13.49 -2.82
N SER A 94 -15.70 -13.71 -1.56
CA SER A 94 -14.98 -12.71 -0.74
C SER A 94 -13.63 -12.32 -1.35
N ALA A 95 -12.96 -13.23 -2.06
CA ALA A 95 -11.75 -12.93 -2.83
C ALA A 95 -12.07 -12.22 -4.15
N LYS A 96 -13.06 -12.72 -4.90
CA LYS A 96 -13.39 -12.24 -6.26
C LYS A 96 -13.93 -10.81 -6.26
N ILE A 97 -14.87 -10.49 -5.37
CA ILE A 97 -15.57 -9.19 -5.37
C ILE A 97 -14.62 -8.00 -5.29
N PRO A 98 -13.67 -7.90 -4.34
CA PRO A 98 -12.72 -6.82 -4.33
C PRO A 98 -11.82 -6.79 -5.57
N LEU A 99 -11.36 -7.94 -6.04
CA LEU A 99 -10.41 -8.06 -7.15
C LEU A 99 -11.02 -7.72 -8.51
N THR A 100 -12.36 -7.86 -8.69
CA THR A 100 -13.02 -7.45 -9.94
C THR A 100 -12.85 -5.97 -10.25
N ARG A 101 -12.65 -5.13 -9.23
CA ARG A 101 -12.37 -3.69 -9.41
C ARG A 101 -11.05 -3.43 -10.13
N MET A 102 -10.12 -4.36 -10.09
CA MET A 102 -8.81 -4.26 -10.75
C MET A 102 -8.80 -4.85 -12.16
N ILE A 103 -9.90 -5.41 -12.63
CA ILE A 103 -10.02 -5.98 -13.96
C ILE A 103 -10.25 -4.86 -14.96
N SER A 104 -9.18 -4.38 -15.57
CA SER A 104 -9.23 -3.43 -16.68
C SER A 104 -8.03 -3.59 -17.59
N PRO A 105 -8.17 -3.30 -18.90
CA PRO A 105 -7.04 -3.41 -19.83
C PRO A 105 -5.82 -2.59 -19.39
N GLN A 106 -6.03 -1.36 -18.88
CA GLN A 106 -4.97 -0.46 -18.47
C GLN A 106 -4.21 -0.98 -17.25
N LEU A 107 -4.94 -1.48 -16.21
CA LEU A 107 -4.27 -2.06 -15.04
C LEU A 107 -3.53 -3.35 -15.38
N TYR A 108 -4.11 -4.19 -16.24
CA TYR A 108 -3.44 -5.41 -16.70
C TYR A 108 -2.15 -5.08 -17.44
N TRP A 109 -2.16 -4.06 -18.29
CA TRP A 109 -0.97 -3.58 -18.98
C TRP A 109 0.14 -3.20 -18.01
N VAL A 110 -0.18 -2.33 -17.02
CA VAL A 110 0.81 -1.87 -16.03
C VAL A 110 1.31 -3.02 -15.15
N MET A 111 0.42 -3.94 -14.74
CA MET A 111 0.78 -5.00 -13.79
C MET A 111 1.40 -6.24 -14.44
N THR A 112 1.48 -6.31 -15.76
CA THR A 112 2.26 -7.31 -16.52
C THR A 112 3.58 -6.78 -17.02
N GLY A 113 3.80 -5.45 -16.99
CA GLY A 113 5.06 -4.82 -17.38
C GLY A 113 6.21 -5.23 -16.45
N ASN A 114 7.42 -5.24 -17.00
CA ASN A 114 8.67 -5.52 -16.28
C ASN A 114 9.81 -4.65 -16.85
N ASP A 115 9.56 -3.35 -16.98
CA ASP A 115 10.45 -2.42 -17.66
C ASP A 115 11.64 -2.01 -16.79
N PHE A 116 11.48 -2.06 -15.46
CA PHE A 116 12.54 -1.71 -14.51
C PHE A 116 12.39 -2.45 -13.16
N SER A 117 13.48 -2.52 -12.41
CA SER A 117 13.49 -3.06 -11.05
C SER A 117 13.05 -2.01 -10.02
N LEU A 118 12.23 -2.42 -9.05
CA LEU A 118 11.82 -1.60 -7.91
C LEU A 118 12.93 -1.41 -6.85
N ASP A 119 14.12 -1.95 -7.06
CA ASP A 119 15.31 -1.75 -6.22
C ASP A 119 15.96 -0.40 -6.57
N ILE A 120 15.28 0.69 -6.20
CA ILE A 120 15.57 2.04 -6.70
C ILE A 120 16.87 2.64 -6.16
N ASN A 121 17.34 2.22 -4.98
CA ASN A 121 18.61 2.68 -4.38
C ASN A 121 19.77 1.67 -4.55
N ASN A 122 19.65 0.79 -5.53
CA ASN A 122 20.72 -0.15 -5.88
C ASN A 122 21.97 0.62 -6.37
N PRO A 123 23.16 0.40 -5.78
CA PRO A 123 24.37 1.11 -6.19
C PRO A 123 24.76 0.93 -7.66
N LYS A 124 24.36 -0.18 -8.28
CA LYS A 124 24.67 -0.48 -9.68
C LYS A 124 23.73 0.23 -10.65
N GLU A 125 22.51 0.52 -10.23
CA GLU A 125 21.47 1.07 -11.07
C GLU A 125 20.50 1.95 -10.26
N PRO A 126 21.00 3.10 -9.72
CA PRO A 126 20.15 4.00 -8.95
C PRO A 126 19.10 4.66 -9.82
N LYS A 127 17.89 4.83 -9.28
CA LYS A 127 16.75 5.39 -9.99
C LYS A 127 16.05 6.48 -9.19
N LEU A 128 15.48 7.43 -9.90
CA LEU A 128 14.45 8.32 -9.40
C LEU A 128 13.10 7.80 -9.88
N LEU A 129 12.20 7.51 -8.94
CA LEU A 129 10.86 7.00 -9.25
C LEU A 129 9.81 7.99 -8.75
N CYS A 130 9.00 8.50 -9.66
CA CYS A 130 7.82 9.30 -9.37
C CYS A 130 6.57 8.46 -9.62
N VAL A 131 5.69 8.38 -8.63
CA VAL A 131 4.45 7.60 -8.70
C VAL A 131 3.28 8.54 -8.50
N GLY A 132 2.45 8.66 -9.54
CA GLY A 132 1.23 9.48 -9.50
C GLY A 132 -0.01 8.67 -9.15
N ASN A 133 -1.00 9.30 -8.51
CA ASN A 133 -2.33 8.75 -8.28
C ASN A 133 -3.37 9.59 -9.01
N ASN A 134 -4.48 8.97 -9.39
CA ASN A 134 -5.63 9.66 -9.98
C ASN A 134 -6.77 9.70 -8.96
N PRO A 135 -7.22 10.89 -8.52
CA PRO A 135 -8.29 11.04 -7.53
C PRO A 135 -9.59 10.38 -7.94
N ASP A 136 -9.96 10.42 -9.24
CA ASP A 136 -11.22 9.86 -9.75
C ASP A 136 -11.28 8.33 -9.62
N ARG A 137 -10.13 7.66 -9.58
CA ARG A 137 -10.00 6.21 -9.50
C ARG A 137 -9.16 5.74 -8.32
N GLN A 138 -9.03 6.56 -7.31
CA GLN A 138 -8.19 6.31 -6.14
C GLN A 138 -8.47 4.94 -5.48
N ASN A 139 -9.73 4.55 -5.33
CA ASN A 139 -10.11 3.27 -4.70
C ASN A 139 -9.61 2.03 -5.46
N ILE A 140 -9.29 2.18 -6.73
CA ILE A 140 -8.77 1.09 -7.58
C ILE A 140 -7.25 1.16 -7.62
N TYR A 141 -6.71 2.34 -7.93
CA TYR A 141 -5.27 2.53 -8.12
C TYR A 141 -4.49 2.41 -6.82
N SER A 142 -5.08 2.78 -5.68
CA SER A 142 -4.45 2.62 -4.37
C SER A 142 -4.05 1.16 -4.06
N ALA A 143 -4.75 0.18 -4.60
CA ALA A 143 -4.40 -1.23 -4.41
C ALA A 143 -3.10 -1.60 -5.16
N ALA A 144 -2.95 -1.17 -6.41
CA ALA A 144 -1.73 -1.38 -7.18
C ALA A 144 -0.56 -0.56 -6.61
N LEU A 145 -0.79 0.72 -6.32
CA LEU A 145 0.22 1.60 -5.74
C LEU A 145 0.69 1.13 -4.36
N GLY A 146 -0.23 0.67 -3.51
CA GLY A 146 0.09 0.08 -2.22
C GLY A 146 0.97 -1.16 -2.33
N LEU A 147 0.75 -2.01 -3.35
CA LEU A 147 1.60 -3.16 -3.62
C LEU A 147 3.03 -2.73 -3.99
N TYR A 148 3.18 -1.79 -4.94
CA TYR A 148 4.48 -1.28 -5.35
C TYR A 148 5.21 -0.62 -4.18
N ASN A 149 4.55 0.26 -3.43
CA ASN A 149 5.13 0.95 -2.28
C ASN A 149 5.57 -0.04 -1.20
N SER A 150 4.75 -1.03 -0.85
CA SER A 150 5.12 -2.07 0.11
C SER A 150 6.32 -2.90 -0.34
N ARG A 151 6.50 -3.10 -1.64
CA ARG A 151 7.68 -3.79 -2.18
C ARG A 151 8.91 -2.89 -2.16
N ILE A 152 8.78 -1.64 -2.60
CA ILE A 152 9.85 -0.64 -2.60
C ILE A 152 10.42 -0.48 -1.19
N VAL A 153 9.57 -0.26 -0.19
CA VAL A 153 9.98 -0.12 1.22
C VAL A 153 10.87 -1.26 1.69
N LYS A 154 10.54 -2.51 1.33
CA LYS A 154 11.35 -3.70 1.66
C LYS A 154 12.67 -3.75 0.91
N LEU A 155 12.74 -3.20 -0.28
CA LEU A 155 13.96 -3.24 -1.11
C LEU A 155 14.94 -2.15 -0.71
N ILE A 156 14.46 -0.94 -0.44
CA ILE A 156 15.32 0.21 -0.09
C ILE A 156 15.86 0.14 1.33
N ASN A 157 15.13 -0.50 2.25
CA ASN A 157 15.49 -0.58 3.66
C ASN A 157 16.43 -1.75 3.94
N LYS A 158 17.58 -1.77 3.25
CA LYS A 158 18.62 -2.79 3.37
C LYS A 158 19.99 -2.15 3.57
N LYS A 159 20.88 -2.91 4.17
CA LYS A 159 22.31 -2.53 4.28
C LYS A 159 22.97 -2.55 2.90
N LYS A 160 24.02 -1.75 2.76
CA LYS A 160 24.86 -1.65 1.54
C LYS A 160 24.14 -1.07 0.32
N GLN A 161 23.00 -0.43 0.50
CA GLN A 161 22.31 0.35 -0.52
C GLN A 161 22.75 1.82 -0.47
N LEU A 162 22.47 2.58 -1.53
CA LEU A 162 22.66 4.02 -1.53
C LEU A 162 21.69 4.69 -0.55
N LYS A 163 22.07 5.84 -0.02
CA LYS A 163 21.13 6.71 0.69
C LYS A 163 19.99 7.11 -0.25
N CYS A 164 18.76 7.12 0.26
CA CYS A 164 17.62 7.56 -0.52
C CYS A 164 16.60 8.31 0.32
N ALA A 165 15.66 8.97 -0.34
CA ALA A 165 14.49 9.59 0.29
C ALA A 165 13.21 8.94 -0.23
N VAL A 166 12.25 8.76 0.67
CA VAL A 166 10.87 8.38 0.38
C VAL A 166 10.00 9.58 0.72
N ILE A 167 9.39 10.18 -0.27
CA ILE A 167 8.53 11.36 -0.10
C ILE A 167 7.13 10.94 -0.50
N ILE A 168 6.19 11.05 0.44
CA ILE A 168 4.79 10.67 0.24
C ILE A 168 3.94 11.88 0.55
N ASP A 169 3.34 12.44 -0.48
CA ASP A 169 2.32 13.46 -0.36
C ASP A 169 0.94 12.80 -0.23
N GLU A 170 0.06 13.34 0.61
CA GLU A 170 -1.27 12.79 0.91
C GLU A 170 -1.23 11.30 1.35
N LEU A 171 -0.42 10.99 2.37
CA LEU A 171 -0.23 9.63 2.89
C LEU A 171 -1.54 8.85 3.11
N PRO A 172 -2.65 9.42 3.64
CA PRO A 172 -3.89 8.67 3.86
C PRO A 172 -4.55 8.12 2.59
N THR A 173 -4.18 8.62 1.41
CA THR A 173 -4.77 8.16 0.14
C THR A 173 -4.36 6.73 -0.23
N ILE A 174 -3.20 6.27 0.25
CA ILE A 174 -2.65 4.95 -0.04
C ILE A 174 -2.28 4.26 1.26
N TYR A 175 -2.85 3.07 1.50
CA TYR A 175 -2.36 2.21 2.58
C TYR A 175 -1.17 1.39 2.08
N PHE A 176 -0.03 1.45 2.79
CA PHE A 176 1.03 0.52 2.51
C PHE A 176 1.66 -0.06 3.78
N ARG A 177 1.60 -1.37 3.83
CA ARG A 177 2.02 -2.15 4.98
C ARG A 177 3.51 -2.03 5.22
N GLY A 178 3.90 -1.82 6.47
CA GLY A 178 5.30 -1.79 6.90
C GLY A 178 5.92 -0.40 6.86
N LEU A 179 5.13 0.65 6.70
CA LEU A 179 5.59 2.04 6.80
C LEU A 179 6.12 2.35 8.20
N ASP A 180 5.44 1.91 9.23
CA ASP A 180 5.84 2.00 10.63
C ASP A 180 7.24 1.39 10.85
N ASN A 181 7.46 0.19 10.33
CA ASN A 181 8.76 -0.48 10.42
C ASN A 181 9.83 0.27 9.60
N LEU A 182 9.49 0.79 8.42
CA LEU A 182 10.42 1.63 7.66
C LEU A 182 10.88 2.82 8.51
N ILE A 183 9.94 3.60 9.07
CA ILE A 183 10.26 4.80 9.86
C ILE A 183 11.16 4.44 11.04
N ALA A 184 10.86 3.34 11.74
CA ALA A 184 11.64 2.89 12.90
C ALA A 184 13.07 2.45 12.55
N THR A 185 13.31 1.90 11.37
CA THR A 185 14.57 1.26 10.99
C THR A 185 15.36 2.00 9.89
N ALA A 186 14.73 2.92 9.18
CA ALA A 186 15.25 3.63 8.02
C ALA A 186 16.57 4.38 8.30
N ARG A 187 16.70 4.93 9.52
CA ARG A 187 17.88 5.69 9.91
C ARG A 187 19.17 4.90 9.76
N SER A 188 19.19 3.64 10.19
CA SER A 188 20.37 2.76 10.11
C SER A 188 20.76 2.41 8.67
N ASN A 189 19.80 2.49 7.75
CA ASN A 189 19.97 2.21 6.32
C ASN A 189 20.06 3.48 5.46
N LYS A 190 20.18 4.66 6.10
CA LYS A 190 20.32 5.98 5.45
C LYS A 190 19.14 6.30 4.51
N VAL A 191 17.93 5.93 4.91
CA VAL A 191 16.69 6.26 4.21
C VAL A 191 16.00 7.39 4.95
N GLY A 192 15.83 8.54 4.30
CA GLY A 192 14.98 9.64 4.77
C GLY A 192 13.53 9.38 4.41
N VAL A 193 12.60 9.67 5.33
CA VAL A 193 11.16 9.51 5.08
C VAL A 193 10.45 10.82 5.37
N LEU A 194 9.75 11.35 4.36
CA LEU A 194 8.89 12.53 4.48
C LEU A 194 7.43 12.12 4.20
N LEU A 195 6.55 12.39 5.17
CA LEU A 195 5.13 12.05 5.10
C LEU A 195 4.30 13.33 5.16
N GLY A 196 3.58 13.63 4.08
CA GLY A 196 2.63 14.74 4.00
C GLY A 196 1.21 14.24 4.21
N PHE A 197 0.43 14.96 5.02
CA PHE A 197 -1.02 14.76 5.20
C PHE A 197 -1.64 15.96 5.90
N GLN A 198 -2.96 16.06 5.86
CA GLN A 198 -3.67 17.25 6.31
C GLN A 198 -4.06 17.18 7.79
N ASP A 199 -4.40 15.99 8.30
CA ASP A 199 -4.94 15.85 9.64
C ASP A 199 -4.67 14.45 10.22
N PHE A 200 -4.46 14.35 11.54
CA PHE A 200 -4.24 13.07 12.23
C PHE A 200 -5.48 12.18 12.22
N SER A 201 -6.67 12.74 12.17
CA SER A 201 -7.90 11.95 12.10
C SER A 201 -8.03 11.20 10.79
N GLN A 202 -7.59 11.79 9.67
CA GLN A 202 -7.51 11.10 8.38
C GLN A 202 -6.51 9.93 8.44
N LEU A 203 -5.35 10.15 9.04
CA LEU A 203 -4.35 9.11 9.21
C LEU A 203 -4.91 7.95 10.07
N THR A 204 -5.60 8.28 11.16
CA THR A 204 -6.22 7.28 12.04
C THR A 204 -7.33 6.49 11.34
N ARG A 205 -8.17 7.16 10.54
CA ARG A 205 -9.22 6.50 9.77
C ARG A 205 -8.67 5.48 8.77
N ASP A 206 -7.55 5.83 8.09
CA ASP A 206 -7.06 5.07 6.94
C ASP A 206 -5.97 4.04 7.30
N TYR A 207 -5.25 4.23 8.41
CA TYR A 207 -4.21 3.31 8.91
C TYR A 207 -4.63 2.54 10.18
N GLY A 208 -5.76 2.92 10.79
CA GLY A 208 -6.17 2.41 12.10
C GLY A 208 -5.45 3.11 13.26
N GLU A 209 -6.02 3.01 14.45
CA GLU A 209 -5.55 3.76 15.63
C GLU A 209 -4.12 3.38 16.04
N LYS A 210 -3.81 2.08 16.03
CA LYS A 210 -2.51 1.57 16.47
C LYS A 210 -1.37 2.02 15.55
N GLU A 211 -1.51 1.82 14.25
CA GLU A 211 -0.48 2.15 13.27
C GLU A 211 -0.30 3.67 13.15
N SER A 212 -1.39 4.43 13.17
CA SER A 212 -1.36 5.89 13.20
C SER A 212 -0.58 6.44 14.40
N LYS A 213 -0.81 5.91 15.61
CA LYS A 213 -0.06 6.30 16.82
C LYS A 213 1.43 5.95 16.72
N VAL A 214 1.76 4.78 16.16
CA VAL A 214 3.18 4.42 15.97
C VAL A 214 3.86 5.39 15.01
N ILE A 215 3.23 5.72 13.88
CA ILE A 215 3.76 6.69 12.91
C ILE A 215 3.98 8.04 13.59
N GLN A 216 2.97 8.57 14.28
CA GLN A 216 3.05 9.86 14.98
C GLN A 216 4.16 9.91 16.03
N ASN A 217 4.37 8.84 16.79
CA ASN A 217 5.35 8.80 17.88
C ASN A 217 6.79 8.55 17.41
N THR A 218 6.95 7.93 16.25
CA THR A 218 8.29 7.54 15.74
C THR A 218 8.96 8.65 14.93
N VAL A 219 8.19 9.55 14.31
CA VAL A 219 8.76 10.68 13.56
C VAL A 219 9.45 11.67 14.49
N GLY A 220 10.70 12.00 14.20
CA GLY A 220 11.50 12.96 14.98
C GLY A 220 11.23 14.41 14.60
N ASN A 221 11.01 14.70 13.32
CA ASN A 221 10.77 16.03 12.78
C ASN A 221 9.29 16.23 12.46
N ILE A 222 8.73 17.37 12.82
CA ILE A 222 7.35 17.75 12.49
C ILE A 222 7.35 19.19 12.00
N PHE A 223 6.64 19.41 10.89
CA PHE A 223 6.34 20.72 10.34
C PHE A 223 4.82 20.81 10.16
N SER A 224 4.18 21.76 10.81
CA SER A 224 2.73 21.94 10.72
C SER A 224 2.38 23.37 10.33
N GLY A 225 1.60 23.52 9.26
CA GLY A 225 0.83 24.73 9.02
C GLY A 225 -0.40 24.79 9.93
N GLN A 226 -1.41 25.56 9.51
CA GLN A 226 -2.67 25.67 10.23
C GLN A 226 -3.40 24.34 10.30
N VAL A 227 -3.70 23.87 11.51
CA VAL A 227 -4.54 22.70 11.80
C VAL A 227 -5.44 23.02 13.00
N VAL A 228 -6.59 22.36 13.09
CA VAL A 228 -7.60 22.63 14.10
C VAL A 228 -7.94 21.39 14.95
N GLY A 229 -8.74 21.59 15.98
CA GLY A 229 -9.33 20.50 16.77
C GLY A 229 -8.30 19.67 17.50
N GLU A 230 -8.45 18.35 17.42
CA GLU A 230 -7.62 17.39 18.15
C GLU A 230 -6.16 17.36 17.65
N THR A 231 -5.95 17.57 16.35
CA THR A 231 -4.60 17.65 15.77
C THR A 231 -3.82 18.82 16.37
N ALA A 232 -4.44 20.00 16.48
CA ALA A 232 -3.80 21.17 17.11
C ALA A 232 -3.46 20.92 18.59
N LYS A 233 -4.33 20.24 19.34
CA LYS A 233 -4.06 19.88 20.74
C LYS A 233 -2.91 18.91 20.87
N THR A 234 -2.91 17.83 20.08
CA THR A 234 -1.84 16.81 20.08
C THR A 234 -0.48 17.44 19.76
N LEU A 235 -0.42 18.35 18.79
CA LEU A 235 0.80 19.08 18.45
C LEU A 235 1.24 20.01 19.60
N SER A 236 0.31 20.75 20.18
CA SER A 236 0.59 21.62 21.34
C SER A 236 1.18 20.85 22.52
N GLU A 237 0.62 19.67 22.83
CA GLU A 237 1.13 18.80 23.88
C GLU A 237 2.54 18.26 23.55
N ARG A 238 2.78 17.91 22.29
CA ARG A 238 4.08 17.42 21.82
C ARG A 238 5.18 18.48 21.87
N PHE A 239 4.84 19.74 21.64
CA PHE A 239 5.79 20.85 21.76
C PHE A 239 6.14 21.18 23.23
N GLY A 240 5.36 20.63 24.16
CA GLY A 240 5.62 20.74 25.60
C GLY A 240 5.11 22.03 26.21
N LYS A 241 5.53 22.22 27.45
CA LYS A 241 5.08 23.34 28.32
C LYS A 241 6.27 24.11 28.84
N VAL A 242 6.04 25.37 29.14
CA VAL A 242 7.02 26.30 29.72
C VAL A 242 6.42 26.98 30.96
N LEU A 243 7.26 27.27 31.96
CA LEU A 243 6.87 28.04 33.12
C LEU A 243 6.73 29.52 32.70
N GLN A 244 5.51 30.06 32.79
CA GLN A 244 5.23 31.47 32.54
C GLN A 244 4.87 32.17 33.85
N GLN A 245 5.45 33.34 34.06
CA GLN A 245 5.08 34.22 35.16
C GLN A 245 3.96 35.14 34.72
N ARG A 246 2.82 35.05 35.35
CA ARG A 246 1.69 35.97 35.18
C ARG A 246 1.65 36.98 36.29
N GLN A 247 1.69 38.24 35.97
CA GLN A 247 1.44 39.32 36.90
C GLN A 247 -0.04 39.68 36.88
N SER A 248 -0.67 39.59 38.01
CA SER A 248 -2.02 40.07 38.22
C SER A 248 -1.95 41.33 39.12
N VAL A 249 -2.43 42.46 38.56
CA VAL A 249 -2.48 43.71 39.28
C VAL A 249 -3.94 43.98 39.69
N SER A 250 -4.19 44.01 40.98
CA SER A 250 -5.49 44.41 41.54
C SER A 250 -5.40 45.84 42.04
N ILE A 251 -6.19 46.72 41.46
CA ILE A 251 -6.24 48.17 41.84
C ILE A 251 -7.53 48.42 42.58
N ASN A 252 -7.44 48.71 43.87
CA ASN A 252 -8.53 49.25 44.70
C ASN A 252 -8.31 50.74 44.95
N ARG A 253 -9.37 51.45 45.37
CA ARG A 253 -9.31 52.92 45.58
C ARG A 253 -8.23 53.40 46.54
N GLN A 254 -7.65 52.49 47.35
CA GLN A 254 -6.64 52.83 48.37
C GLN A 254 -5.36 52.01 48.29
N ASP A 255 -5.34 50.91 47.50
CA ASP A 255 -4.15 50.03 47.40
C ASP A 255 -3.99 49.40 46.03
N VAL A 256 -2.74 49.24 45.59
CA VAL A 256 -2.35 48.46 44.40
C VAL A 256 -1.59 47.22 44.84
N SER A 257 -2.19 46.06 44.69
CA SER A 257 -1.53 44.80 45.00
C SER A 257 -1.11 44.07 43.70
N THR A 258 0.15 43.67 43.61
CA THR A 258 0.69 42.88 42.50
C THR A 258 0.95 41.46 43.00
N SER A 259 0.32 40.53 42.38
CA SER A 259 0.62 39.10 42.64
C SER A 259 1.30 38.50 41.40
N ILE A 260 2.39 37.75 41.63
CA ILE A 260 3.14 37.04 40.61
C ILE A 260 2.83 35.55 40.79
N ASN A 261 2.12 34.98 39.83
CA ASN A 261 1.86 33.53 39.79
C ASN A 261 2.68 32.87 38.69
N THR A 262 3.39 31.80 39.03
CA THR A 262 4.06 30.98 38.04
C THR A 262 3.16 29.83 37.64
N GLN A 263 2.82 29.74 36.36
CA GLN A 263 1.95 28.72 35.81
C GLN A 263 2.64 27.99 34.67
N LEU A 264 2.38 26.68 34.54
CA LEU A 264 2.88 25.87 33.44
C LEU A 264 1.91 26.01 32.25
N ASP A 265 2.33 26.77 31.24
CA ASP A 265 1.54 27.00 30.02
C ASP A 265 2.15 26.27 28.81
N SER A 266 1.32 25.95 27.81
CA SER A 266 1.79 25.34 26.56
C SER A 266 2.79 26.26 25.85
N LEU A 267 3.94 25.72 25.41
CA LEU A 267 4.95 26.50 24.68
C LEU A 267 4.37 27.11 23.39
N ILE A 268 3.61 26.29 22.62
CA ILE A 268 2.80 26.75 21.48
C ILE A 268 1.36 26.31 21.75
N PRO A 269 0.44 27.21 22.14
CA PRO A 269 -0.94 26.85 22.40
C PRO A 269 -1.67 26.36 21.16
N ALA A 270 -2.62 25.44 21.31
CA ALA A 270 -3.43 24.91 20.21
C ALA A 270 -4.19 26.02 19.44
N SER A 271 -4.64 27.06 20.16
CA SER A 271 -5.27 28.23 19.53
C SER A 271 -4.32 28.99 18.60
N LYS A 272 -3.03 29.05 18.91
CA LYS A 272 -2.03 29.67 18.03
C LYS A 272 -1.82 28.85 16.76
N ILE A 273 -1.75 27.52 16.88
CA ILE A 273 -1.63 26.59 15.75
C ILE A 273 -2.86 26.70 14.84
N ALA A 274 -4.05 26.78 15.43
CA ALA A 274 -5.32 26.91 14.68
C ALA A 274 -5.48 28.25 13.93
N ASN A 275 -4.70 29.26 14.26
CA ASN A 275 -4.76 30.60 13.66
C ASN A 275 -3.48 30.97 12.89
N LEU A 276 -2.67 29.99 12.46
CA LEU A 276 -1.51 30.25 11.62
C LEU A 276 -1.94 30.80 10.24
N SER A 277 -1.20 31.77 9.76
CA SER A 277 -1.38 32.31 8.41
C SER A 277 -0.67 31.44 7.36
N GLN A 278 -1.06 31.59 6.11
CA GLN A 278 -0.37 30.96 4.98
C GLN A 278 1.13 31.27 5.00
N GLY A 279 1.96 30.24 4.78
CA GLY A 279 3.42 30.36 4.79
C GLY A 279 4.05 30.33 6.19
N THR A 280 3.23 30.36 7.26
CA THR A 280 3.72 30.26 8.63
C THR A 280 3.59 28.83 9.16
N PHE A 281 4.64 28.36 9.81
CA PHE A 281 4.73 26.99 10.30
C PHE A 281 5.18 26.96 11.76
N VAL A 282 4.69 25.95 12.48
CA VAL A 282 5.23 25.54 13.77
C VAL A 282 5.79 24.12 13.64
N GLY A 283 6.78 23.80 14.43
CA GLY A 283 7.35 22.47 14.32
C GLY A 283 8.36 22.14 15.38
N ALA A 284 8.85 20.91 15.29
CA ALA A 284 9.95 20.40 16.08
C ALA A 284 10.94 19.67 15.17
N VAL A 285 12.23 19.84 15.44
CA VAL A 285 13.32 19.16 14.73
C VAL A 285 14.16 18.39 15.72
N ALA A 286 14.59 17.20 15.32
CA ALA A 286 15.46 16.35 16.10
C ALA A 286 16.93 16.55 15.69
N ASP A 287 17.84 16.23 16.60
CA ASP A 287 19.27 16.19 16.29
C ASP A 287 19.54 15.21 15.14
N ASN A 288 20.42 15.57 14.23
CA ASN A 288 20.95 14.69 13.22
C ASN A 288 22.25 14.00 13.68
N PHE A 289 22.91 13.23 12.81
CA PHE A 289 24.12 12.51 13.18
C PHE A 289 25.34 13.42 13.39
N ASP A 290 25.37 14.52 12.66
CA ASP A 290 26.54 15.37 12.52
C ASP A 290 26.36 16.71 13.24
N GLU A 291 25.13 17.01 13.69
CA GLU A 291 24.81 18.33 14.26
C GLU A 291 23.79 18.22 15.41
N ARG A 292 24.11 18.86 16.51
CA ARG A 292 23.20 19.08 17.62
C ARG A 292 22.38 20.35 17.36
N ILE A 293 21.06 20.23 17.39
CA ILE A 293 20.15 21.36 17.19
C ILE A 293 19.80 21.95 18.55
N GLU A 294 20.20 23.19 18.79
CA GLU A 294 19.92 23.87 20.06
C GLU A 294 18.45 24.26 20.20
N GLN A 295 17.88 24.88 19.15
CA GLN A 295 16.47 25.28 19.13
C GLN A 295 15.64 24.22 18.41
N LYS A 296 15.10 23.28 19.17
CA LYS A 296 14.36 22.15 18.62
C LYS A 296 12.93 22.48 18.20
N ILE A 297 12.30 23.51 18.83
CA ILE A 297 10.94 23.91 18.56
C ILE A 297 10.96 25.28 17.92
N PHE A 298 10.20 25.45 16.86
CA PHE A 298 10.18 26.69 16.09
C PHE A 298 8.76 27.14 15.73
N HIS A 299 8.63 28.45 15.53
CA HIS A 299 7.55 29.11 14.86
C HIS A 299 8.19 30.04 13.84
N ALA A 300 8.03 29.75 12.56
CA ALA A 300 8.77 30.42 11.49
C ALA A 300 7.91 30.63 10.26
N GLU A 301 8.28 31.60 9.44
CA GLU A 301 7.71 31.87 8.14
C GLU A 301 8.64 31.35 7.05
N ILE A 302 8.08 30.71 6.03
CA ILE A 302 8.82 30.27 4.85
C ILE A 302 9.02 31.46 3.91
N VAL A 303 10.25 31.83 3.66
CA VAL A 303 10.61 32.82 2.66
C VAL A 303 10.71 32.13 1.30
N VAL A 304 9.81 32.50 0.38
CA VAL A 304 9.73 31.93 -0.97
C VAL A 304 10.30 32.91 -1.98
N ASP A 305 11.28 32.46 -2.74
CA ASP A 305 11.81 33.21 -3.90
C ASP A 305 10.95 32.94 -5.14
N HIS A 306 9.92 33.74 -5.31
CA HIS A 306 8.99 33.62 -6.44
C HIS A 306 9.67 33.82 -7.79
N THR A 307 10.75 34.61 -7.87
CA THR A 307 11.51 34.81 -9.11
C THR A 307 12.20 33.54 -9.55
N LYS A 308 12.84 32.86 -8.59
CA LYS A 308 13.52 31.60 -8.85
C LYS A 308 12.52 30.50 -9.24
N ILE A 309 11.39 30.37 -8.52
CA ILE A 309 10.33 29.40 -8.84
C ILE A 309 9.78 29.65 -10.24
N SER A 310 9.45 30.89 -10.60
CA SER A 310 8.95 31.21 -11.95
C SER A 310 9.98 30.93 -13.05
N ALA A 311 11.26 31.08 -12.76
CA ALA A 311 12.31 30.71 -13.71
C ALA A 311 12.42 29.19 -13.90
N GLU A 312 12.31 28.42 -12.82
CA GLU A 312 12.31 26.96 -12.85
C GLU A 312 11.08 26.41 -13.58
N GLU A 313 9.88 26.96 -13.34
CA GLU A 313 8.65 26.61 -14.04
C GLU A 313 8.74 26.84 -15.56
N LYS A 314 9.34 27.99 -15.98
CA LYS A 314 9.57 28.30 -17.40
C LYS A 314 10.60 27.38 -18.06
N ALA A 315 11.55 26.88 -17.28
CA ALA A 315 12.58 25.95 -17.72
C ALA A 315 12.10 24.47 -17.76
N TYR A 316 10.89 24.20 -17.30
CA TYR A 316 10.33 22.86 -17.26
C TYR A 316 10.28 22.21 -18.64
N GLN A 317 10.81 21.00 -18.74
CA GLN A 317 10.78 20.19 -19.95
C GLN A 317 9.80 19.03 -19.78
N LYS A 318 9.04 18.71 -20.82
CA LYS A 318 8.16 17.56 -20.81
C LYS A 318 8.98 16.27 -20.64
N ILE A 319 8.47 15.32 -19.87
CA ILE A 319 9.04 13.99 -19.74
C ILE A 319 9.09 13.36 -21.14
N PRO A 320 10.26 12.87 -21.60
CA PRO A 320 10.38 12.27 -22.92
C PRO A 320 9.52 11.00 -22.99
N VAL A 321 8.84 10.82 -24.13
CA VAL A 321 8.11 9.58 -24.41
C VAL A 321 9.12 8.53 -24.85
N ILE A 322 9.34 7.52 -23.98
CA ILE A 322 10.33 6.47 -24.23
C ILE A 322 9.78 5.43 -25.22
N ASN A 323 8.50 5.08 -25.08
CA ASN A 323 7.83 4.11 -25.94
C ASN A 323 6.80 4.82 -26.81
N ASP A 324 7.10 5.00 -28.09
CA ASP A 324 6.17 5.55 -29.07
C ASP A 324 5.39 4.40 -29.73
N PHE A 325 4.15 4.18 -29.25
CA PHE A 325 3.27 3.13 -29.77
C PHE A 325 2.61 3.58 -31.08
N LYS A 326 3.41 3.76 -32.13
CA LYS A 326 2.92 4.07 -33.50
C LYS A 326 3.03 2.88 -34.43
N ASP A 327 2.05 2.75 -35.31
CA ASP A 327 2.11 1.81 -36.42
C ASP A 327 3.04 2.35 -37.53
N ARG A 328 3.19 1.55 -38.59
CA ARG A 328 4.02 1.94 -39.76
C ARG A 328 3.51 3.21 -40.45
N ASN A 329 2.26 3.58 -40.24
CA ASN A 329 1.61 4.76 -40.85
C ASN A 329 1.65 5.97 -39.90
N GLY A 330 2.24 5.84 -38.71
CA GLY A 330 2.31 6.89 -37.69
C GLY A 330 1.07 7.04 -36.79
N ASN A 331 0.09 6.12 -36.89
CA ASN A 331 -1.10 6.15 -36.04
C ASN A 331 -0.77 5.61 -34.63
N ASP A 332 -1.32 6.24 -33.58
CA ASP A 332 -1.21 5.74 -32.22
C ASP A 332 -2.00 4.43 -32.05
N ILE A 333 -1.27 3.36 -31.69
CA ILE A 333 -1.83 2.02 -31.44
C ILE A 333 -1.77 1.61 -29.97
N MET A 334 -1.47 2.51 -29.05
CA MET A 334 -1.32 2.20 -27.62
C MET A 334 -2.55 1.48 -27.06
N MET A 335 -3.75 2.01 -27.30
CA MET A 335 -4.99 1.38 -26.84
C MET A 335 -5.23 0.00 -27.42
N GLN A 336 -4.81 -0.23 -28.68
CA GLN A 336 -4.91 -1.56 -29.31
C GLN A 336 -3.94 -2.55 -28.65
N GLN A 337 -2.72 -2.12 -28.31
CA GLN A 337 -1.75 -2.97 -27.61
C GLN A 337 -2.22 -3.31 -26.19
N ILE A 338 -2.77 -2.35 -25.48
CA ILE A 338 -3.37 -2.54 -24.14
C ILE A 338 -4.50 -3.57 -24.24
N GLN A 339 -5.39 -3.45 -25.22
CA GLN A 339 -6.50 -4.41 -25.41
C GLN A 339 -5.99 -5.81 -25.78
N ARG A 340 -5.00 -5.90 -26.69
CA ARG A 340 -4.37 -7.19 -27.04
C ARG A 340 -3.75 -7.88 -25.83
N ASN A 341 -3.03 -7.15 -24.98
CA ASN A 341 -2.46 -7.69 -23.74
C ASN A 341 -3.56 -8.23 -22.81
N TYR A 342 -4.65 -7.50 -22.67
CA TYR A 342 -5.79 -7.94 -21.85
C TYR A 342 -6.41 -9.24 -22.37
N ASP A 343 -6.66 -9.34 -23.68
CA ASP A 343 -7.24 -10.52 -24.30
C ASP A 343 -6.26 -11.71 -24.24
N GLN A 344 -4.95 -11.45 -24.40
CA GLN A 344 -3.92 -12.47 -24.28
C GLN A 344 -3.86 -13.08 -22.89
N ILE A 345 -3.90 -12.26 -21.82
CA ILE A 345 -3.90 -12.75 -20.44
C ILE A 345 -5.09 -13.67 -20.16
N LYS A 346 -6.27 -13.34 -20.69
CA LYS A 346 -7.46 -14.21 -20.58
C LYS A 346 -7.31 -15.52 -21.33
N ALA A 347 -6.72 -15.45 -22.51
CA ALA A 347 -6.41 -16.64 -23.33
C ALA A 347 -5.38 -17.52 -22.62
N ASP A 348 -4.33 -16.93 -22.07
CA ASP A 348 -3.28 -17.63 -21.32
C ASP A 348 -3.86 -18.34 -20.09
N ALA A 349 -4.71 -17.69 -19.30
CA ALA A 349 -5.38 -18.31 -18.17
C ALA A 349 -6.25 -19.50 -18.60
N GLN A 350 -6.94 -19.41 -19.74
CA GLN A 350 -7.71 -20.55 -20.28
C GLN A 350 -6.79 -21.66 -20.78
N ALA A 351 -5.70 -21.32 -21.43
CA ALA A 351 -4.71 -22.29 -21.89
C ALA A 351 -4.07 -23.06 -20.75
N ILE A 352 -3.74 -22.39 -19.64
CA ILE A 352 -3.23 -23.01 -18.40
C ILE A 352 -4.21 -24.05 -17.88
N ILE A 353 -5.50 -23.71 -17.75
CA ILE A 353 -6.53 -24.64 -17.30
C ILE A 353 -6.60 -25.86 -18.24
N ASN A 354 -6.67 -25.63 -19.54
CA ASN A 354 -6.79 -26.71 -20.52
C ASN A 354 -5.57 -27.64 -20.53
N GLU A 355 -4.37 -27.10 -20.38
CA GLU A 355 -3.13 -27.87 -20.36
C GLU A 355 -3.03 -28.72 -19.09
N GLU A 356 -3.30 -28.12 -17.93
CA GLU A 356 -3.26 -28.82 -16.65
C GLU A 356 -4.34 -29.90 -16.54
N MET A 357 -5.55 -29.64 -17.01
CA MET A 357 -6.59 -30.66 -17.03
C MET A 357 -6.23 -31.82 -17.95
N ARG A 358 -5.53 -31.57 -19.08
CA ARG A 358 -4.97 -32.64 -19.93
C ARG A 358 -3.87 -33.43 -19.21
N ARG A 359 -2.96 -32.73 -18.50
CA ARG A 359 -1.92 -33.39 -17.68
C ARG A 359 -2.54 -34.32 -16.66
N ILE A 360 -3.52 -33.84 -15.90
CA ILE A 360 -4.22 -34.64 -14.87
C ILE A 360 -4.94 -35.82 -15.51
N LYS A 361 -5.60 -35.63 -16.65
CA LYS A 361 -6.33 -36.71 -17.35
C LYS A 361 -5.40 -37.79 -17.86
N ASN A 362 -4.18 -37.45 -18.28
CA ASN A 362 -3.21 -38.36 -18.85
C ASN A 362 -2.31 -39.06 -17.82
N ASP A 363 -2.36 -38.65 -16.55
CA ASP A 363 -1.56 -39.21 -15.46
C ASP A 363 -2.46 -40.08 -14.53
N PRO A 364 -2.38 -41.43 -14.62
CA PRO A 364 -3.21 -42.31 -13.82
C PRO A 364 -2.95 -42.21 -12.31
N GLU A 365 -1.66 -42.01 -11.89
CA GLU A 365 -1.32 -41.89 -10.47
C GLU A 365 -1.87 -40.60 -9.89
N LEU A 366 -1.79 -39.50 -10.66
CA LEU A 366 -2.32 -38.22 -10.28
C LEU A 366 -3.85 -38.29 -10.15
N ARG A 367 -4.54 -38.91 -11.10
CA ARG A 367 -6.00 -39.12 -11.05
C ARG A 367 -6.41 -39.89 -9.80
N LYS A 368 -5.69 -40.99 -9.48
CA LYS A 368 -5.92 -41.81 -8.27
C LYS A 368 -5.77 -40.95 -7.02
N ARG A 369 -4.68 -40.17 -6.92
CA ARG A 369 -4.44 -39.26 -5.78
C ARG A 369 -5.54 -38.22 -5.61
N LEU A 370 -6.09 -37.69 -6.71
CA LEU A 370 -7.16 -36.72 -6.71
C LEU A 370 -8.56 -37.30 -6.54
N GLY A 371 -8.68 -38.66 -6.47
CA GLY A 371 -9.98 -39.31 -6.37
C GLY A 371 -10.83 -39.23 -7.64
N LEU A 372 -10.20 -38.99 -8.80
CA LEU A 372 -10.84 -38.88 -10.11
C LEU A 372 -10.84 -40.21 -10.87
N GLU A 373 -10.91 -41.39 -10.16
CA GLU A 373 -11.01 -42.66 -10.81
C GLU A 373 -12.36 -42.81 -11.51
N ASP A 374 -12.35 -43.40 -12.73
CA ASP A 374 -13.55 -43.61 -13.54
C ASP A 374 -14.54 -44.48 -12.76
N GLU A 375 -15.80 -44.08 -12.69
CA GLU A 375 -16.94 -44.92 -12.29
C GLU A 375 -17.20 -46.08 -13.27
N LYS A 376 -16.19 -46.55 -14.00
CA LYS A 376 -16.27 -47.71 -14.90
C LYS A 376 -16.09 -49.00 -14.11
N GLY A 377 -16.91 -49.21 -13.08
CA GLY A 377 -16.88 -50.45 -12.28
C GLY A 377 -18.20 -50.82 -11.61
N LYS A 378 -19.19 -49.96 -11.61
CA LYS A 378 -20.54 -50.38 -11.17
C LYS A 378 -21.22 -51.15 -12.28
N LYS A 379 -21.08 -52.51 -12.27
CA LYS A 379 -22.00 -53.38 -13.01
C LYS A 379 -23.43 -53.00 -12.64
N PRO A 380 -24.38 -53.00 -13.60
CA PRO A 380 -25.77 -52.84 -13.27
C PRO A 380 -26.19 -53.99 -12.39
N ASP A 381 -26.70 -53.68 -11.21
CA ASP A 381 -27.32 -54.66 -10.31
C ASP A 381 -28.46 -55.33 -11.08
N LYS A 382 -28.28 -56.61 -11.31
CA LYS A 382 -29.33 -57.47 -11.85
C LYS A 382 -30.27 -57.84 -10.70
N SER A 383 -31.40 -57.21 -10.68
CA SER A 383 -32.60 -57.79 -10.09
C SER A 383 -33.83 -57.36 -10.88
#